data_feb0998ea9db008eaabd3982ab0a8746
#
_entry.id   feb0998ea9db008eaabd3982ab0a8746
#
_cell.length_a   1.000
_cell.length_b   1.000
_cell.length_c   1.000
_cell.angle_alpha   90.00
_cell.angle_beta   90.00
_cell.angle_gamma   90.00
#
_symmetry.space_group_name_H-M   'P 1'
#
loop_
_entity.id
_entity.type
_entity.pdbx_description
1 polymer ?
#
loop_
_entity_poly.entity_id
_entity_poly.type
_entity_poly.pdbx_seq_one_letter_code
_entity_poly.pdbx_strand_id
1 'polypeptide(L)'
;MTERLIGIDFGTSTTVVHIKNYTDGRPSDGDGTSIQYVEFDGQGVVPSLIQKVEDTYYFGYDAKQPKKDEKIYRNFKMKLESSDEKEQAEAEKLTLLFFRFLYEAYEEQKVHFGTVQMEKTLISYPAKWTERTRRFMVSCAEQAGFPDVRGMDEPTAAMYSVSVQERERMEALGALEKGRSSYVLMIDMGAGTTDLALCRYKAGAQA
;
A
#
# COMPACT_ATOMS: atom_id res chain seq x y z
N MET A 1 14.36 15.72 -14.36
CA MET A 1 14.65 14.48 -13.62
C MET A 1 13.41 13.64 -13.59
N THR A 2 13.50 12.38 -14.00
CA THR A 2 12.36 11.46 -14.02
C THR A 2 12.40 10.53 -12.80
N GLU A 3 11.28 10.41 -12.12
CA GLU A 3 11.15 9.52 -10.95
C GLU A 3 9.83 8.73 -10.99
N ARG A 4 9.86 7.54 -10.41
CA ARG A 4 8.72 6.67 -10.22
C ARG A 4 8.39 6.58 -8.75
N LEU A 5 7.12 6.76 -8.43
CA LEU A 5 6.57 6.42 -7.13
C LEU A 5 5.86 5.08 -7.23
N ILE A 6 6.21 4.18 -6.33
CA ILE A 6 5.60 2.87 -6.14
C ILE A 6 4.79 2.97 -4.86
N GLY A 7 3.47 2.90 -4.95
CA GLY A 7 2.57 2.94 -3.79
C GLY A 7 2.09 1.54 -3.45
N ILE A 8 2.34 1.05 -2.25
CA ILE A 8 1.88 -0.27 -1.81
C ILE A 8 0.79 -0.08 -0.76
N ASP A 9 -0.43 -0.45 -1.12
CA ASP A 9 -1.54 -0.60 -0.19
C ASP A 9 -1.67 -2.08 0.19
N PHE A 10 -1.03 -2.44 1.30
CA PHE A 10 -1.07 -3.80 1.83
C PHE A 10 -2.27 -3.98 2.74
N GLY A 11 -3.39 -4.42 2.18
CA GLY A 11 -4.63 -4.67 2.94
C GLY A 11 -4.70 -6.06 3.57
N THR A 12 -5.64 -6.23 4.51
CA THR A 12 -5.90 -7.51 5.20
C THR A 12 -6.35 -8.62 4.24
N SER A 13 -7.17 -8.27 3.25
CA SER A 13 -7.73 -9.23 2.28
C SER A 13 -7.17 -9.07 0.88
N THR A 14 -6.81 -7.86 0.49
CA THR A 14 -6.31 -7.53 -0.84
C THR A 14 -5.17 -6.52 -0.75
N THR A 15 -4.28 -6.59 -1.71
CA THR A 15 -3.13 -5.67 -1.86
C THR A 15 -3.16 -5.06 -3.25
N VAL A 16 -2.72 -3.80 -3.34
CA VAL A 16 -2.54 -3.08 -4.61
C VAL A 16 -1.13 -2.49 -4.65
N VAL A 17 -0.49 -2.55 -5.81
CA VAL A 17 0.77 -1.87 -6.08
C VAL A 17 0.54 -0.85 -7.18
N HIS A 18 0.51 0.42 -6.81
CA HIS A 18 0.31 1.56 -7.70
C HIS A 18 1.63 2.06 -8.25
N ILE A 19 1.61 2.49 -9.51
CA ILE A 19 2.77 3.08 -10.18
C ILE A 19 2.41 4.46 -10.71
N LYS A 20 3.23 5.44 -10.39
CA LYS A 20 3.09 6.81 -10.90
C LYS A 20 4.45 7.38 -11.26
N ASN A 21 4.59 7.86 -12.50
CA ASN A 21 5.81 8.51 -12.94
C ASN A 21 5.69 10.04 -12.90
N TYR A 22 6.81 10.69 -12.57
CA TYR A 22 6.94 12.13 -12.51
C TYR A 22 8.13 12.61 -13.36
N THR A 23 7.98 13.78 -13.95
CA THR A 23 9.06 14.50 -14.65
C THR A 23 9.16 15.89 -14.06
N ASP A 24 10.31 16.22 -13.47
CA ASP A 24 10.56 17.50 -12.79
C ASP A 24 9.47 17.87 -11.78
N GLY A 25 9.06 16.89 -10.97
CA GLY A 25 8.06 17.02 -9.91
C GLY A 25 6.61 17.13 -10.41
N ARG A 26 6.35 16.94 -11.71
CA ARG A 26 5.00 16.93 -12.28
C ARG A 26 4.65 15.53 -12.78
N PRO A 27 3.39 15.11 -12.67
CA PRO A 27 2.96 13.84 -13.25
C PRO A 27 3.31 13.76 -14.73
N SER A 28 3.90 12.63 -15.16
CA SER A 28 4.35 12.48 -16.55
C SER A 28 3.20 12.31 -17.56
N ASP A 29 2.00 12.01 -17.08
CA ASP A 29 0.75 11.91 -17.86
C ASP A 29 0.02 13.26 -18.05
N GLY A 30 0.64 14.35 -17.63
CA GLY A 30 0.14 15.73 -17.85
C GLY A 30 -0.89 16.18 -16.80
N ASP A 31 -2.04 15.54 -16.70
CA ASP A 31 -3.12 15.90 -15.77
C ASP A 31 -3.04 15.19 -14.40
N GLY A 32 -2.18 14.18 -14.29
CA GLY A 32 -1.97 13.43 -13.05
C GLY A 32 -3.09 12.43 -12.71
N THR A 33 -4.02 12.19 -13.61
CA THR A 33 -5.18 11.31 -13.35
C THR A 33 -4.90 9.84 -13.62
N SER A 34 -3.95 9.53 -14.52
CA SER A 34 -3.61 8.16 -14.88
C SER A 34 -2.77 7.51 -13.77
N ILE A 35 -3.27 6.40 -13.24
CA ILE A 35 -2.56 5.53 -12.30
C ILE A 35 -2.40 4.17 -12.98
N GLN A 36 -1.16 3.70 -13.01
CA GLN A 36 -0.84 2.35 -13.46
C GLN A 36 -0.77 1.42 -12.25
N TYR A 37 -0.94 0.13 -12.48
CA TYR A 37 -0.89 -0.90 -11.44
C TYR A 37 0.05 -2.01 -11.89
N VAL A 38 0.69 -2.65 -10.91
CA VAL A 38 1.24 -3.98 -11.13
C VAL A 38 0.07 -4.94 -11.24
N GLU A 39 0.04 -5.71 -12.32
CA GLU A 39 -1.01 -6.68 -12.57
C GLU A 39 -0.64 -8.06 -12.00
N PHE A 40 -1.61 -8.72 -11.41
CA PHE A 40 -1.54 -10.07 -10.90
C PHE A 40 -2.65 -10.88 -11.55
N ASP A 41 -2.30 -11.82 -12.41
CA ASP A 41 -3.28 -12.58 -13.21
C ASP A 41 -4.25 -11.67 -14.00
N GLY A 42 -3.70 -10.60 -14.61
CA GLY A 42 -4.46 -9.59 -15.37
C GLY A 42 -5.35 -8.67 -14.52
N GLN A 43 -5.14 -8.64 -13.19
CA GLN A 43 -5.89 -7.80 -12.26
C GLN A 43 -4.96 -6.84 -11.52
N GLY A 44 -5.36 -5.56 -11.36
CA GLY A 44 -4.61 -4.57 -10.58
C GLY A 44 -4.70 -4.74 -9.06
N VAL A 45 -5.41 -5.76 -8.59
CA VAL A 45 -5.59 -6.10 -7.17
C VAL A 45 -5.22 -7.55 -6.96
N VAL A 46 -4.46 -7.86 -5.92
CA VAL A 46 -4.09 -9.23 -5.58
C VAL A 46 -4.64 -9.62 -4.20
N PRO A 47 -5.16 -10.85 -4.02
CA PRO A 47 -5.53 -11.35 -2.70
C PRO A 47 -4.32 -11.42 -1.77
N SER A 48 -4.42 -10.87 -0.55
CA SER A 48 -3.41 -11.02 0.52
C SER A 48 -3.51 -12.43 1.11
N LEU A 49 -3.16 -13.42 0.28
CA LEU A 49 -3.37 -14.83 0.52
C LEU A 49 -2.10 -15.61 0.22
N ILE A 50 -1.74 -16.51 1.10
CA ILE A 50 -0.62 -17.44 0.93
C ILE A 50 -1.13 -18.85 1.19
N GLN A 51 -0.74 -19.78 0.33
CA GLN A 51 -0.98 -21.20 0.48
C GLN A 51 0.37 -21.92 0.51
N LYS A 52 0.56 -22.77 1.50
CA LYS A 52 1.74 -23.64 1.58
C LYS A 52 1.33 -25.08 1.31
N VAL A 53 2.04 -25.74 0.39
CA VAL A 53 1.93 -27.16 0.11
C VAL A 53 3.34 -27.74 0.24
N GLU A 54 3.56 -28.61 1.19
CA GLU A 54 4.90 -29.10 1.54
C GLU A 54 5.86 -27.93 1.81
N ASP A 55 6.91 -27.74 1.01
CA ASP A 55 7.86 -26.63 1.13
C ASP A 55 7.64 -25.51 0.10
N THR A 56 6.58 -25.60 -0.71
CA THR A 56 6.26 -24.63 -1.76
C THR A 56 5.20 -23.64 -1.28
N TYR A 57 5.42 -22.35 -1.57
CA TYR A 57 4.47 -21.29 -1.31
C TYR A 57 3.83 -20.80 -2.61
N TYR A 58 2.51 -20.59 -2.57
CA TYR A 58 1.71 -19.99 -3.63
C TYR A 58 1.08 -18.72 -3.10
N PHE A 59 0.93 -17.70 -3.95
CA PHE A 59 0.50 -16.36 -3.56
C PHE A 59 -0.70 -15.88 -4.37
N GLY A 60 -1.47 -14.96 -3.79
CA GLY A 60 -2.51 -14.26 -4.50
C GLY A 60 -3.57 -15.19 -5.10
N TYR A 61 -3.76 -15.10 -6.40
CA TYR A 61 -4.76 -15.91 -7.12
C TYR A 61 -4.40 -17.39 -7.18
N ASP A 62 -3.12 -17.73 -7.30
CA ASP A 62 -2.65 -19.12 -7.28
C ASP A 62 -2.91 -19.81 -5.93
N ALA A 63 -2.88 -19.03 -4.85
CA ALA A 63 -3.21 -19.51 -3.50
C ALA A 63 -4.71 -19.78 -3.30
N LYS A 64 -5.57 -19.39 -4.22
CA LYS A 64 -7.01 -19.73 -4.20
C LYS A 64 -7.30 -21.09 -4.82
N GLN A 65 -6.38 -21.64 -5.61
CA GLN A 65 -6.57 -22.94 -6.25
C GLN A 65 -6.43 -24.05 -5.20
N PRO A 66 -7.45 -24.94 -5.06
CA PRO A 66 -7.38 -26.01 -4.08
C PRO A 66 -6.22 -26.97 -4.42
N LYS A 67 -5.42 -27.30 -3.40
CA LYS A 67 -4.31 -28.25 -3.51
C LYS A 67 -4.40 -29.25 -2.37
N LYS A 68 -3.91 -30.46 -2.63
CA LYS A 68 -3.88 -31.50 -1.59
C LYS A 68 -2.90 -31.13 -0.49
N ASP A 69 -3.28 -31.41 0.77
CA ASP A 69 -2.46 -31.19 1.96
C ASP A 69 -1.99 -29.73 2.14
N GLU A 70 -2.86 -28.77 1.78
CA GLU A 70 -2.59 -27.34 1.82
C GLU A 70 -2.75 -26.75 3.22
N LYS A 71 -1.89 -25.76 3.56
CA LYS A 71 -2.09 -24.83 4.66
C LYS A 71 -2.31 -23.43 4.10
N ILE A 72 -3.48 -22.85 4.38
CA ILE A 72 -3.85 -21.52 3.88
C ILE A 72 -3.65 -20.49 4.98
N TYR A 73 -2.93 -19.42 4.65
CA TYR A 73 -2.69 -18.28 5.52
C TYR A 73 -3.48 -17.06 5.04
N ARG A 74 -4.42 -16.63 5.87
CA ARG A 74 -5.25 -15.44 5.67
C ARG A 74 -5.03 -14.46 6.82
N ASN A 75 -5.29 -13.18 6.58
CA ASN A 75 -5.27 -12.15 7.62
C ASN A 75 -3.94 -12.07 8.39
N PHE A 76 -2.83 -12.50 7.79
CA PHE A 76 -1.53 -12.48 8.46
C PHE A 76 -1.04 -11.05 8.78
N LYS A 77 -1.50 -10.02 8.05
CA LYS A 77 -1.28 -8.61 8.40
C LYS A 77 -1.73 -8.29 9.84
N MET A 78 -2.91 -8.79 10.24
CA MET A 78 -3.45 -8.53 11.58
C MET A 78 -2.61 -9.16 12.70
N LYS A 79 -1.89 -10.23 12.39
CA LYS A 79 -1.07 -10.99 13.35
C LYS A 79 0.31 -10.34 13.60
N LEU A 80 0.66 -9.30 12.85
CA LEU A 80 1.89 -8.53 13.07
C LEU A 80 1.91 -7.80 14.44
N GLU A 81 0.74 -7.55 15.02
CA GLU A 81 0.56 -6.98 16.37
C GLU A 81 0.08 -8.03 17.39
N SER A 82 0.25 -9.33 17.10
CA SER A 82 -0.10 -10.39 18.05
C SER A 82 0.77 -10.33 19.29
N SER A 83 0.18 -10.60 20.45
CA SER A 83 0.90 -10.78 21.70
C SER A 83 1.59 -12.15 21.81
N ASP A 84 1.23 -13.09 20.96
CA ASP A 84 1.92 -14.38 20.80
C ASP A 84 3.13 -14.22 19.88
N GLU A 85 4.33 -14.33 20.43
CA GLU A 85 5.59 -14.17 19.70
C GLU A 85 5.74 -15.15 18.53
N LYS A 86 5.20 -16.37 18.65
CA LYS A 86 5.25 -17.36 17.56
C LYS A 86 4.34 -16.98 16.42
N GLU A 87 3.13 -16.53 16.73
CA GLU A 87 2.17 -16.06 15.74
C GLU A 87 2.70 -14.81 15.03
N GLN A 88 3.30 -13.87 15.80
CA GLN A 88 3.91 -12.67 15.25
C GLN A 88 5.09 -13.01 14.33
N ALA A 89 6.00 -13.90 14.75
CA ALA A 89 7.13 -14.31 13.92
C ALA A 89 6.70 -15.05 12.64
N GLU A 90 5.65 -15.88 12.70
CA GLU A 90 5.07 -16.50 11.51
C GLU A 90 4.49 -15.42 10.56
N ALA A 91 3.77 -14.44 11.09
CA ALA A 91 3.22 -13.34 10.32
C ALA A 91 4.32 -12.47 9.66
N GLU A 92 5.39 -12.16 10.37
CA GLU A 92 6.53 -11.43 9.83
C GLU A 92 7.19 -12.20 8.67
N LYS A 93 7.41 -13.50 8.82
CA LYS A 93 7.93 -14.36 7.74
C LYS A 93 7.00 -14.37 6.52
N LEU A 94 5.71 -14.56 6.73
CA LEU A 94 4.71 -14.60 5.65
C LEU A 94 4.63 -13.24 4.92
N THR A 95 4.71 -12.14 5.66
CA THR A 95 4.71 -10.80 5.09
C THR A 95 5.93 -10.59 4.19
N LEU A 96 7.12 -10.99 4.62
CA LEU A 96 8.33 -10.87 3.78
C LEU A 96 8.23 -11.72 2.51
N LEU A 97 7.71 -12.95 2.60
CA LEU A 97 7.49 -13.79 1.42
C LEU A 97 6.49 -13.15 0.45
N PHE A 98 5.42 -12.59 0.98
CA PHE A 98 4.40 -11.92 0.17
C PHE A 98 4.95 -10.65 -0.51
N PHE A 99 5.76 -9.86 0.20
CA PHE A 99 6.40 -8.67 -0.39
C PHE A 99 7.42 -9.01 -1.47
N ARG A 100 8.15 -10.12 -1.34
CA ARG A 100 9.02 -10.63 -2.41
C ARG A 100 8.22 -10.99 -3.66
N PHE A 101 7.09 -11.67 -3.49
CA PHE A 101 6.18 -11.96 -4.59
C PHE A 101 5.67 -10.67 -5.27
N LEU A 102 5.31 -9.63 -4.50
CA LEU A 102 4.89 -8.33 -5.06
C LEU A 102 6.04 -7.67 -5.83
N TYR A 103 7.25 -7.73 -5.29
CA TYR A 103 8.43 -7.14 -5.94
C TYR A 103 8.82 -7.88 -7.22
N GLU A 104 8.79 -9.20 -7.24
CA GLU A 104 9.04 -10.01 -8.42
C GLU A 104 8.05 -9.65 -9.54
N ALA A 105 6.76 -9.56 -9.24
CA ALA A 105 5.74 -9.14 -10.21
C ALA A 105 5.97 -7.70 -10.71
N TYR A 106 6.43 -6.79 -9.85
CA TYR A 106 6.81 -5.44 -10.25
C TYR A 106 8.01 -5.44 -11.21
N GLU A 107 9.08 -6.16 -10.89
CA GLU A 107 10.29 -6.22 -11.71
C GLU A 107 10.02 -6.84 -13.10
N GLU A 108 9.17 -7.86 -13.17
CA GLU A 108 8.75 -8.47 -14.45
C GLU A 108 8.00 -7.48 -15.35
N GLN A 109 7.22 -6.56 -14.76
CA GLN A 109 6.39 -5.60 -15.49
C GLN A 109 7.03 -4.21 -15.62
N LYS A 110 8.13 -3.96 -14.96
CA LYS A 110 8.79 -2.65 -14.87
C LYS A 110 9.05 -1.98 -16.22
N VAL A 111 9.35 -2.75 -17.23
CA VAL A 111 9.58 -2.25 -18.60
C VAL A 111 8.33 -1.56 -19.17
N HIS A 112 7.15 -2.01 -18.81
CA HIS A 112 5.87 -1.44 -19.29
C HIS A 112 5.55 -0.08 -18.67
N PHE A 113 6.16 0.23 -17.52
CA PHE A 113 5.99 1.51 -16.85
C PHE A 113 6.95 2.61 -17.35
N GLY A 114 7.77 2.31 -18.37
CA GLY A 114 8.76 3.23 -18.94
C GLY A 114 10.06 3.30 -18.14
N THR A 115 10.99 4.14 -18.58
CA THR A 115 12.30 4.29 -17.94
C THR A 115 12.33 5.56 -17.08
N VAL A 116 12.87 5.44 -15.87
CA VAL A 116 13.06 6.55 -14.94
C VAL A 116 14.48 6.54 -14.36
N GLN A 117 14.92 7.69 -13.83
CA GLN A 117 16.23 7.84 -13.19
C GLN A 117 16.24 7.44 -11.72
N MET A 118 15.10 7.58 -11.06
CA MET A 118 14.94 7.26 -9.64
C MET A 118 13.60 6.52 -9.40
N GLU A 119 13.60 5.68 -8.39
CA GLU A 119 12.41 5.00 -7.90
C GLU A 119 12.31 5.18 -6.38
N LYS A 120 11.11 5.42 -5.90
CA LYS A 120 10.79 5.56 -4.48
C LYS A 120 9.55 4.74 -4.15
N THR A 121 9.52 4.17 -2.98
CA THR A 121 8.39 3.36 -2.53
C THR A 121 7.72 3.99 -1.33
N LEU A 122 6.41 4.04 -1.36
CA LEU A 122 5.57 4.44 -0.23
C LEU A 122 4.69 3.26 0.18
N ILE A 123 4.75 2.88 1.45
CA ILE A 123 3.89 1.83 2.00
C ILE A 123 2.96 2.40 3.06
N SER A 124 1.66 2.06 2.96
CA SER A 124 0.67 2.43 3.97
C SER A 124 0.58 1.39 5.08
N TYR A 125 0.31 1.85 6.31
CA TYR A 125 0.06 1.00 7.48
C TYR A 125 -0.97 1.65 8.42
N PRO A 126 -1.69 0.86 9.24
CA PRO A 126 -2.64 1.39 10.20
C PRO A 126 -2.01 2.37 11.20
N ALA A 127 -2.67 3.50 11.45
CA ALA A 127 -2.16 4.55 12.35
C ALA A 127 -1.93 4.05 13.79
N LYS A 128 -2.67 3.03 14.23
CA LYS A 128 -2.58 2.42 15.56
C LYS A 128 -1.39 1.48 15.77
N TRP A 129 -0.68 1.11 14.69
CA TRP A 129 0.44 0.18 14.81
C TRP A 129 1.58 0.76 15.66
N THR A 130 2.26 -0.12 16.41
CA THR A 130 3.45 0.24 17.18
C THR A 130 4.59 0.68 16.27
N GLU A 131 5.51 1.48 16.79
CA GLU A 131 6.70 1.91 16.06
C GLU A 131 7.54 0.71 15.58
N ARG A 132 7.57 -0.37 16.36
CA ARG A 132 8.25 -1.62 15.96
C ARG A 132 7.65 -2.18 14.68
N THR A 133 6.33 -2.31 14.60
CA THR A 133 5.65 -2.89 13.45
C THR A 133 5.72 -1.98 12.22
N ARG A 134 5.66 -0.65 12.41
CA ARG A 134 5.87 0.32 11.32
C ARG A 134 7.27 0.19 10.72
N ARG A 135 8.32 0.10 11.54
CA ARG A 135 9.70 -0.12 11.09
C ARG A 135 9.88 -1.47 10.43
N PHE A 136 9.24 -2.52 10.97
CA PHE A 136 9.24 -3.82 10.33
C PHE A 136 8.68 -3.76 8.91
N MET A 137 7.56 -3.07 8.69
CA MET A 137 6.94 -2.95 7.36
C MET A 137 7.86 -2.27 6.34
N VAL A 138 8.52 -1.17 6.73
CA VAL A 138 9.50 -0.48 5.88
C VAL A 138 10.66 -1.42 5.56
N SER A 139 11.28 -2.01 6.60
CA SER A 139 12.40 -2.95 6.43
C SER A 139 12.00 -4.20 5.62
N CYS A 140 10.77 -4.68 5.77
CA CYS A 140 10.24 -5.83 5.01
C CYS A 140 10.18 -5.53 3.51
N ALA A 141 9.70 -4.34 3.13
CA ALA A 141 9.66 -3.93 1.73
C ALA A 141 11.08 -3.72 1.15
N GLU A 142 11.99 -3.10 1.93
CA GLU A 142 13.41 -2.98 1.54
C GLU A 142 14.08 -4.35 1.33
N GLN A 143 13.87 -5.29 2.26
CA GLN A 143 14.41 -6.65 2.15
C GLN A 143 13.79 -7.46 0.99
N ALA A 144 12.59 -7.11 0.57
CA ALA A 144 11.97 -7.69 -0.62
C ALA A 144 12.58 -7.17 -1.92
N GLY A 145 13.23 -5.99 -1.90
CA GLY A 145 13.91 -5.38 -3.04
C GLY A 145 13.37 -4.00 -3.45
N PHE A 146 12.28 -3.51 -2.84
CA PHE A 146 11.72 -2.20 -3.16
C PHE A 146 12.70 -1.05 -2.82
N PRO A 147 12.89 -0.08 -3.72
CA PRO A 147 13.85 1.00 -3.53
C PRO A 147 13.31 2.14 -2.65
N ASP A 148 14.17 2.82 -1.90
CA ASP A 148 13.91 4.05 -1.09
C ASP A 148 12.53 4.01 -0.40
N VAL A 149 12.35 3.05 0.51
CA VAL A 149 11.04 2.78 1.13
C VAL A 149 10.75 3.77 2.25
N ARG A 150 9.57 4.35 2.21
CA ARG A 150 9.02 5.19 3.28
C ARG A 150 7.65 4.69 3.70
N GLY A 151 7.34 4.87 4.96
CA GLY A 151 6.04 4.52 5.52
C GLY A 151 5.15 5.74 5.73
N MET A 152 3.84 5.54 5.57
CA MET A 152 2.80 6.54 5.86
C MET A 152 1.62 5.84 6.54
N ASP A 153 0.95 6.51 7.48
CA ASP A 153 -0.29 5.96 8.02
C ASP A 153 -1.44 6.04 7.00
N GLU A 154 -2.30 5.03 7.00
CA GLU A 154 -3.42 4.90 6.06
C GLU A 154 -4.35 6.14 6.06
N PRO A 155 -4.74 6.74 7.20
CA PRO A 155 -5.53 7.96 7.20
C PRO A 155 -4.85 9.14 6.51
N THR A 156 -3.55 9.31 6.71
CA THR A 156 -2.78 10.38 6.05
C THR A 156 -2.73 10.13 4.54
N ALA A 157 -2.46 8.90 4.10
CA ALA A 157 -2.46 8.54 2.68
C ALA A 157 -3.83 8.80 2.03
N ALA A 158 -4.93 8.40 2.68
CA ALA A 158 -6.29 8.65 2.21
C ALA A 158 -6.61 10.14 2.14
N MET A 159 -6.21 10.93 3.14
CA MET A 159 -6.39 12.39 3.13
C MET A 159 -5.66 13.06 1.97
N TYR A 160 -4.44 12.62 1.66
CA TYR A 160 -3.72 13.13 0.48
C TYR A 160 -4.48 12.82 -0.80
N SER A 161 -4.94 11.59 -0.98
CA SER A 161 -5.71 11.19 -2.16
C SER A 161 -6.97 12.05 -2.32
N VAL A 162 -7.77 12.18 -1.27
CA VAL A 162 -9.01 12.99 -1.28
C VAL A 162 -8.69 14.47 -1.51
N SER A 163 -7.65 15.02 -0.89
CA SER A 163 -7.29 16.44 -1.03
C SER A 163 -6.79 16.80 -2.43
N VAL A 164 -6.29 15.83 -3.19
CA VAL A 164 -5.85 16.03 -4.58
C VAL A 164 -7.00 15.79 -5.56
N GLN A 165 -7.71 14.68 -5.41
CA GLN A 165 -8.73 14.24 -6.38
C GLN A 165 -10.06 14.97 -6.22
N GLU A 166 -10.48 15.27 -4.98
CA GLU A 166 -11.79 15.84 -4.65
C GLU A 166 -11.72 17.31 -4.19
N ARG A 167 -10.57 17.94 -4.35
CA ARG A 167 -10.31 19.29 -3.83
C ARG A 167 -11.36 20.31 -4.27
N GLU A 168 -11.59 20.41 -5.57
CA GLU A 168 -12.53 21.36 -6.15
C GLU A 168 -13.95 21.13 -5.64
N ARG A 169 -14.33 19.85 -5.53
CA ARG A 169 -15.64 19.48 -5.01
C ARG A 169 -15.78 19.81 -3.53
N MET A 170 -14.77 19.55 -2.72
CA MET A 170 -14.78 19.85 -1.29
C MET A 170 -14.77 21.38 -1.04
N GLU A 171 -14.06 22.15 -1.85
CA GLU A 171 -14.09 23.62 -1.81
C GLU A 171 -15.48 24.15 -2.22
N ALA A 172 -16.08 23.61 -3.27
CA ALA A 172 -17.43 24.00 -3.74
C ALA A 172 -18.53 23.68 -2.71
N LEU A 173 -18.36 22.62 -1.92
CA LEU A 173 -19.28 22.26 -0.83
C LEU A 173 -19.00 23.02 0.47
N GLY A 174 -17.99 23.89 0.52
CA GLY A 174 -17.57 24.60 1.73
C GLY A 174 -16.93 23.70 2.80
N ALA A 175 -16.61 22.46 2.45
CA ALA A 175 -15.95 21.52 3.36
C ALA A 175 -14.47 21.87 3.57
N LEU A 176 -13.84 22.48 2.55
CA LEU A 176 -12.49 23.02 2.61
C LEU A 176 -12.52 24.51 2.27
N GLU A 177 -12.09 25.36 3.20
CA GLU A 177 -11.92 26.79 2.97
C GLU A 177 -10.44 27.17 2.88
N LYS A 178 -10.07 27.92 1.86
CA LYS A 178 -8.69 28.38 1.66
C LYS A 178 -8.21 29.21 2.86
N GLY A 179 -7.08 28.79 3.45
CA GLY A 179 -6.48 29.48 4.60
C GLY A 179 -7.06 29.09 5.97
N ARG A 180 -8.15 28.33 6.01
CA ARG A 180 -8.72 27.79 7.27
C ARG A 180 -8.31 26.36 7.51
N SER A 181 -8.28 25.95 8.77
CA SER A 181 -8.13 24.56 9.16
C SER A 181 -9.50 23.90 9.24
N SER A 182 -9.67 22.80 8.52
CA SER A 182 -10.84 21.92 8.59
C SER A 182 -10.51 20.65 9.34
N TYR A 183 -11.46 20.10 10.08
CA TYR A 183 -11.36 18.79 10.68
C TYR A 183 -12.14 17.79 9.85
N VAL A 184 -11.49 16.73 9.42
CA VAL A 184 -12.07 15.68 8.59
C VAL A 184 -12.03 14.37 9.36
N LEU A 185 -13.19 13.76 9.57
CA LEU A 185 -13.29 12.42 10.12
C LEU A 185 -13.15 11.42 8.97
N MET A 186 -12.07 10.66 8.99
CA MET A 186 -11.86 9.52 8.10
C MET A 186 -12.45 8.27 8.73
N ILE A 187 -13.27 7.56 7.98
CA ILE A 187 -13.83 6.26 8.35
C ILE A 187 -13.36 5.27 7.30
N ASP A 188 -12.38 4.46 7.67
CA ASP A 188 -11.87 3.38 6.80
C ASP A 188 -12.50 2.05 7.20
N MET A 189 -13.35 1.52 6.33
CA MET A 189 -14.04 0.23 6.53
C MET A 189 -13.38 -0.83 5.66
N GLY A 190 -12.35 -1.45 6.21
CA GLY A 190 -11.66 -2.57 5.58
C GLY A 190 -12.36 -3.91 5.81
N ALA A 191 -11.81 -4.98 5.21
CA ALA A 191 -12.38 -6.33 5.33
C ALA A 191 -12.20 -6.95 6.74
N GLY A 192 -11.26 -6.46 7.54
CA GLY A 192 -10.95 -6.99 8.87
C GLY A 192 -11.14 -5.99 10.01
N THR A 193 -11.08 -4.69 9.73
CA THR A 193 -11.15 -3.62 10.72
C THR A 193 -11.94 -2.44 10.19
N THR A 194 -12.47 -1.65 11.12
CA THR A 194 -12.93 -0.28 10.84
C THR A 194 -12.05 0.65 11.66
N ASP A 195 -11.33 1.51 10.97
CA ASP A 195 -10.44 2.49 11.60
C ASP A 195 -11.02 3.90 11.48
N LEU A 196 -10.96 4.67 12.56
CA LEU A 196 -11.43 6.05 12.64
C LEU A 196 -10.22 6.96 12.88
N ALA A 197 -10.09 8.00 12.07
CA ALA A 197 -9.07 9.01 12.27
C ALA A 197 -9.63 10.42 12.12
N LEU A 198 -9.30 11.30 13.05
CA LEU A 198 -9.63 12.72 12.97
C LEU A 198 -8.41 13.47 12.43
N CYS A 199 -8.49 13.92 11.19
CA CYS A 199 -7.44 14.64 10.50
C CYS A 199 -7.72 16.15 10.54
N ARG A 200 -6.67 16.95 10.79
CA ARG A 200 -6.73 18.40 10.61
C ARG A 200 -6.08 18.76 9.28
N TYR A 201 -6.86 19.28 8.37
CA TYR A 201 -6.40 19.72 7.06
C TYR A 201 -6.37 21.26 6.99
N LYS A 202 -5.33 21.81 6.38
CA LYS A 202 -5.21 23.24 6.10
C LYS A 202 -4.90 23.45 4.62
N ALA A 203 -5.87 23.94 3.85
CA ALA A 203 -5.69 24.21 2.44
C ALA A 203 -4.59 25.27 2.22
N GLY A 204 -3.62 24.99 1.35
CA GLY A 204 -2.53 25.88 0.99
C GLY A 204 -1.31 25.86 1.93
N ALA A 205 -1.23 24.97 2.92
CA ALA A 205 0.03 24.65 3.56
C ALA A 205 0.83 23.75 2.61
N GLN A 206 2.03 24.20 2.21
CA GLN A 206 3.01 23.30 1.59
C GLN A 206 3.40 22.27 2.66
N ALA A 207 3.38 20.98 2.29
CA ALA A 207 3.89 19.90 3.11
C ALA A 207 5.41 19.96 3.21
#